data_f22b9b041bd5ba5d8df54f2f12f895fb
#
_entry.id   f22b9b041bd5ba5d8df54f2f12f895fb
#
_cell.length_a   1.000
_cell.length_b   1.000
_cell.length_c   1.000
_cell.angle_alpha   90.00
_cell.angle_beta   90.00
_cell.angle_gamma   90.00
#
_symmetry.space_group_name_H-M   'P 1'
#
loop_
_entity.id
_entity.type
_entity.pdbx_description
1 polymer ?
#
loop_
_entity_poly.entity_id
_entity_poly.type
_entity_poly.pdbx_seq_one_letter_code
_entity_poly.pdbx_strand_id
1 'polypeptide(L)'
;MVSKIETYQTLLPQIESLVAGEMDPIANMANVAAALHEAFGFWWTGFYRVTDERMNELTDERVLVLGPFQGPIACTRIPYGKGVCGTAWQRAETVIVPNVHEFPGHIACSSASNSEIVVPVMHDGQVVAVLDIDSTDFGTFDETDKEFLEKIAQLL
;
A
#
# COMPACT_ATOMS: atom_id res chain seq x y z
N MET A 1 13.58 21.51 10.39
CA MET A 1 13.04 20.50 9.46
C MET A 1 12.39 19.37 10.27
N VAL A 2 11.16 19.03 9.96
CA VAL A 2 10.43 17.98 10.66
C VAL A 2 10.93 16.60 10.21
N SER A 3 11.27 15.72 11.16
CA SER A 3 11.74 14.38 10.84
C SER A 3 10.59 13.47 10.39
N LYS A 4 10.93 12.37 9.74
CA LYS A 4 9.96 11.32 9.35
C LYS A 4 9.16 10.83 10.57
N ILE A 5 9.83 10.55 11.68
CA ILE A 5 9.19 10.10 12.92
C ILE A 5 8.19 11.13 13.42
N GLU A 6 8.58 12.40 13.48
CA GLU A 6 7.71 13.48 13.94
C GLU A 6 6.48 13.62 13.04
N THR A 7 6.66 13.48 11.72
CA THR A 7 5.55 13.50 10.78
C THR A 7 4.55 12.38 11.08
N TYR A 8 5.03 11.15 11.27
CA TYR A 8 4.16 10.03 11.61
C TYR A 8 3.49 10.20 12.97
N GLN A 9 4.22 10.69 13.97
CA GLN A 9 3.67 10.91 15.31
C GLN A 9 2.54 11.95 15.33
N THR A 10 2.61 12.94 14.44
CA THR A 10 1.54 13.92 14.26
C THR A 10 0.39 13.33 13.45
N LEU A 11 0.69 12.55 12.42
CA LEU A 11 -0.30 12.01 11.49
C LEU A 11 -1.14 10.88 12.08
N LEU A 12 -0.54 9.99 12.86
CA LEU A 12 -1.21 8.79 13.37
C LEU A 12 -2.49 9.11 14.16
N PRO A 13 -2.50 10.07 15.13
CA PRO A 13 -3.73 10.45 15.81
C PRO A 13 -4.78 11.05 14.89
N GLN A 14 -4.37 11.77 13.85
CA GLN A 14 -5.29 12.33 12.86
C GLN A 14 -5.98 11.21 12.06
N ILE A 15 -5.22 10.21 11.64
CA ILE A 15 -5.77 9.05 10.94
C ILE A 15 -6.71 8.26 11.86
N GLU A 16 -6.32 8.03 13.11
CA GLU A 16 -7.18 7.37 14.09
C GLU A 16 -8.54 8.07 14.20
N SER A 17 -8.53 9.41 14.25
CA SER A 17 -9.77 10.20 14.29
C SER A 17 -10.58 10.08 13.01
N LEU A 18 -9.92 10.06 11.85
CA LEU A 18 -10.59 9.96 10.55
C LEU A 18 -11.36 8.66 10.38
N VAL A 19 -10.81 7.55 10.86
CA VAL A 19 -11.39 6.22 10.67
C VAL A 19 -12.28 5.77 11.83
N ALA A 20 -12.18 6.45 12.98
CA ALA A 20 -12.97 6.10 14.16
C ALA A 20 -14.46 6.36 13.89
N GLY A 21 -15.27 5.37 13.87
CA GLY A 21 -16.69 5.51 13.63
C GLY A 21 -17.12 5.39 12.17
N GLU A 22 -16.19 5.32 11.22
CA GLU A 22 -16.52 5.02 9.83
C GLU A 22 -16.31 3.53 9.57
N MET A 23 -17.37 2.87 9.12
CA MET A 23 -17.37 1.43 8.87
C MET A 23 -17.07 1.05 7.42
N ASP A 24 -17.18 2.00 6.50
CA ASP A 24 -16.95 1.73 5.09
C ASP A 24 -15.45 1.66 4.78
N PRO A 25 -14.93 0.50 4.34
CA PRO A 25 -13.50 0.36 4.08
C PRO A 25 -13.00 1.22 2.93
N ILE A 26 -13.83 1.49 1.93
CA ILE A 26 -13.45 2.33 0.79
C ILE A 26 -13.27 3.79 1.24
N ALA A 27 -14.19 4.29 2.06
CA ALA A 27 -14.09 5.64 2.60
C ALA A 27 -12.83 5.80 3.46
N ASN A 28 -12.54 4.81 4.31
CA ASN A 28 -11.35 4.82 5.16
C ASN A 28 -10.06 4.76 4.33
N MET A 29 -9.99 3.89 3.34
CA MET A 29 -8.84 3.81 2.44
C MET A 29 -8.61 5.11 1.68
N ALA A 30 -9.68 5.75 1.21
CA ALA A 30 -9.60 7.01 0.49
C ALA A 30 -8.97 8.10 1.35
N ASN A 31 -9.45 8.24 2.60
CA ASN A 31 -8.94 9.26 3.51
C ASN A 31 -7.53 8.95 4.01
N VAL A 32 -7.19 7.68 4.26
CA VAL A 32 -5.84 7.29 4.65
C VAL A 32 -4.85 7.57 3.52
N ALA A 33 -5.19 7.19 2.29
CA ALA A 33 -4.35 7.48 1.12
C ALA A 33 -4.10 8.98 0.96
N ALA A 34 -5.15 9.79 1.08
CA ALA A 34 -5.05 11.25 0.98
C ALA A 34 -4.18 11.83 2.10
N ALA A 35 -4.38 11.40 3.34
CA ALA A 35 -3.63 11.90 4.50
C ALA A 35 -2.13 11.59 4.39
N LEU A 36 -1.77 10.37 4.01
CA LEU A 36 -0.37 9.97 3.80
C LEU A 36 0.26 10.74 2.65
N HIS A 37 -0.45 10.85 1.54
CA HIS A 37 0.04 11.56 0.36
C HIS A 37 0.30 13.05 0.67
N GLU A 38 -0.62 13.71 1.35
CA GLU A 38 -0.47 15.11 1.75
C GLU A 38 0.68 15.32 2.74
N ALA A 39 0.81 14.44 3.74
CA ALA A 39 1.82 14.58 4.79
C ALA A 39 3.25 14.39 4.29
N PHE A 40 3.47 13.47 3.38
CA PHE A 40 4.82 13.08 2.92
C PHE A 40 5.15 13.50 1.50
N GLY A 41 4.15 13.81 0.68
CA GLY A 41 4.36 14.12 -0.72
C GLY A 41 4.84 12.92 -1.54
N PHE A 42 4.46 11.71 -1.16
CA PHE A 42 4.80 10.51 -1.91
C PHE A 42 4.30 10.60 -3.35
N TRP A 43 5.04 10.01 -4.29
CA TRP A 43 4.67 10.04 -5.69
C TRP A 43 3.36 9.28 -5.97
N TRP A 44 3.16 8.11 -5.31
CA TRP A 44 1.94 7.33 -5.39
C TRP A 44 1.63 6.70 -4.03
N THR A 45 0.38 6.79 -3.59
CA THR A 45 -0.07 6.21 -2.33
C THR A 45 -1.47 5.65 -2.52
N GLY A 46 -1.64 4.37 -2.30
CA GLY A 46 -2.96 3.79 -2.50
C GLY A 46 -3.09 2.36 -2.01
N PHE A 47 -4.26 1.80 -2.28
CA PHE A 47 -4.64 0.47 -1.84
C PHE A 47 -4.99 -0.41 -3.03
N TYR A 48 -4.61 -1.66 -2.94
CA TYR A 48 -5.11 -2.74 -3.77
C TYR A 48 -5.90 -3.68 -2.88
N ARG A 49 -7.10 -4.09 -3.31
CA ARG A 49 -8.00 -4.93 -2.52
C ARG A 49 -8.01 -6.35 -3.05
N VAL A 50 -7.96 -7.32 -2.14
CA VAL A 50 -8.17 -8.73 -2.49
C VAL A 50 -9.63 -8.90 -2.87
N THR A 51 -9.89 -9.50 -4.03
CA THR A 51 -11.25 -9.77 -4.50
C THR A 51 -11.39 -11.23 -4.90
N ASP A 52 -12.63 -11.69 -4.95
CA ASP A 52 -12.96 -13.03 -5.47
C ASP A 52 -13.07 -13.04 -7.01
N GLU A 53 -12.90 -11.88 -7.64
CA GLU A 53 -12.87 -11.79 -9.09
C GLU A 53 -11.62 -12.45 -9.64
N ARG A 54 -11.80 -13.22 -10.69
CA ARG A 54 -10.71 -13.93 -11.35
C ARG A 54 -10.19 -13.11 -12.52
N MET A 55 -8.92 -13.25 -12.84
CA MET A 55 -8.35 -12.57 -14.00
C MET A 55 -8.92 -13.11 -15.32
N ASN A 56 -9.30 -14.38 -15.32
CA ASN A 56 -9.99 -15.01 -16.44
C ASN A 56 -10.79 -16.22 -15.92
N GLU A 57 -11.71 -16.70 -16.73
CA GLU A 57 -12.59 -17.82 -16.36
C GLU A 57 -11.87 -19.17 -16.20
N LEU A 58 -10.61 -19.24 -16.63
CA LEU A 58 -9.83 -20.49 -16.63
C LEU A 58 -8.97 -20.66 -15.38
N THR A 59 -8.81 -19.62 -14.55
CA THR A 59 -7.99 -19.67 -13.34
C THR A 59 -8.85 -19.42 -12.11
N ASP A 60 -8.59 -20.19 -11.04
CA ASP A 60 -9.22 -19.99 -9.73
C ASP A 60 -8.49 -18.94 -8.87
N GLU A 61 -7.50 -18.28 -9.46
CA GLU A 61 -6.66 -17.35 -8.72
C GLU A 61 -7.39 -16.05 -8.43
N ARG A 62 -7.37 -15.64 -7.17
CA ARG A 62 -7.81 -14.32 -6.73
C ARG A 62 -6.83 -13.27 -7.25
N VAL A 63 -7.29 -12.04 -7.34
CA VAL A 63 -6.46 -10.91 -7.76
C VAL A 63 -6.62 -9.74 -6.80
N LEU A 64 -5.58 -8.90 -6.77
CA LEU A 64 -5.67 -7.57 -6.20
C LEU A 64 -6.27 -6.65 -7.25
N VAL A 65 -7.26 -5.87 -6.85
CA VAL A 65 -7.90 -4.86 -7.70
C VAL A 65 -7.62 -3.48 -7.14
N LEU A 66 -7.26 -2.55 -8.02
CA LEU A 66 -6.99 -1.16 -7.66
C LEU A 66 -8.15 -0.58 -6.86
N GLY A 67 -7.83 -0.03 -5.71
CA GLY A 67 -8.74 0.68 -4.82
C GLY A 67 -8.43 2.18 -4.77
N PRO A 68 -8.81 2.87 -3.70
CA PRO A 68 -8.54 4.30 -3.55
C PRO A 68 -7.05 4.61 -3.56
N PHE A 69 -6.66 5.63 -4.31
CA PHE A 69 -5.27 6.05 -4.40
C PHE A 69 -5.13 7.53 -4.74
N GLN A 70 -3.92 8.04 -4.52
CA GLN A 70 -3.46 9.37 -4.91
C GLN A 70 -2.21 9.21 -5.76
N GLY A 71 -2.18 9.83 -6.93
CA GLY A 71 -1.04 9.77 -7.84
C GLY A 71 -1.43 9.48 -9.28
N PRO A 72 -0.45 9.15 -10.14
CA PRO A 72 -0.71 8.80 -11.54
C PRO A 72 -1.52 7.52 -11.70
N ILE A 73 -2.05 7.32 -12.89
CA ILE A 73 -2.77 6.08 -13.24
C ILE A 73 -1.91 4.84 -12.95
N ALA A 74 -2.54 3.75 -12.55
CA ALA A 74 -1.88 2.54 -12.10
C ALA A 74 -2.48 1.28 -12.73
N CYS A 75 -1.79 0.14 -12.56
CA CYS A 75 -2.33 -1.16 -12.95
C CYS A 75 -3.64 -1.42 -12.21
N THR A 76 -4.64 -1.95 -12.90
CA THR A 76 -5.94 -2.21 -12.30
C THR A 76 -6.03 -3.57 -11.61
N ARG A 77 -5.22 -4.54 -12.03
CA ARG A 77 -5.24 -5.90 -11.47
C ARG A 77 -3.84 -6.45 -11.31
N ILE A 78 -3.57 -7.07 -10.17
CA ILE A 78 -2.27 -7.68 -9.84
C ILE A 78 -2.52 -9.13 -9.40
N PRO A 79 -1.89 -10.12 -10.08
CA PRO A 79 -2.03 -11.53 -9.69
C PRO A 79 -1.33 -11.84 -8.37
N TYR A 80 -1.84 -12.87 -7.69
CA TYR A 80 -1.23 -13.39 -6.46
C TYR A 80 0.24 -13.75 -6.67
N GLY A 81 1.09 -13.31 -5.76
CA GLY A 81 2.52 -13.60 -5.80
C GLY A 81 3.33 -12.85 -6.86
N LYS A 82 2.71 -11.92 -7.59
CA LYS A 82 3.37 -11.16 -8.66
C LYS A 82 3.66 -9.72 -8.23
N GLY A 83 4.83 -9.22 -8.61
CA GLY A 83 5.28 -7.89 -8.22
C GLY A 83 5.45 -7.73 -6.72
N VAL A 84 5.65 -6.49 -6.27
CA VAL A 84 5.82 -6.20 -4.84
C VAL A 84 4.51 -6.38 -4.10
N CYS A 85 3.41 -5.86 -4.63
CA CYS A 85 2.08 -6.00 -4.02
C CYS A 85 1.64 -7.46 -3.91
N GLY A 86 1.78 -8.24 -4.98
CA GLY A 86 1.43 -9.66 -4.97
C GLY A 86 2.32 -10.47 -4.02
N THR A 87 3.58 -10.11 -3.88
CA THR A 87 4.52 -10.73 -2.96
C THR A 87 4.16 -10.44 -1.50
N ALA A 88 3.85 -9.18 -1.17
CA ALA A 88 3.42 -8.80 0.18
C ALA A 88 2.13 -9.53 0.57
N TRP A 89 1.20 -9.65 -0.37
CA TRP A 89 -0.02 -10.43 -0.17
C TRP A 89 0.30 -11.91 0.12
N GLN A 90 1.12 -12.53 -0.73
CA GLN A 90 1.48 -13.96 -0.59
C GLN A 90 2.17 -14.25 0.75
N ARG A 91 3.10 -13.39 1.14
CA ARG A 91 3.85 -13.54 2.40
C ARG A 91 3.09 -13.10 3.63
N ALA A 92 2.03 -12.29 3.46
CA ALA A 92 1.31 -11.61 4.55
C ALA A 92 2.28 -10.80 5.43
N GLU A 93 3.25 -10.15 4.80
CA GLU A 93 4.31 -9.37 5.45
C GLU A 93 4.58 -8.09 4.67
N THR A 94 5.02 -7.05 5.39
CA THR A 94 5.51 -5.83 4.78
C THR A 94 6.76 -6.10 3.95
N VAL A 95 6.80 -5.55 2.74
CA VAL A 95 7.95 -5.66 1.84
C VAL A 95 8.49 -4.24 1.56
N ILE A 96 9.76 -4.03 1.86
CA ILE A 96 10.48 -2.78 1.57
C ILE A 96 11.44 -3.05 0.42
N VAL A 97 11.32 -2.25 -0.66
CA VAL A 97 12.14 -2.40 -1.85
C VAL A 97 12.92 -1.12 -2.11
N PRO A 98 14.23 -1.08 -1.77
CA PRO A 98 15.05 0.12 -1.98
C PRO A 98 15.25 0.47 -3.45
N ASN A 99 15.24 -0.53 -4.33
CA ASN A 99 15.37 -0.35 -5.78
C ASN A 99 14.47 -1.36 -6.48
N VAL A 100 13.36 -0.88 -7.05
CA VAL A 100 12.38 -1.74 -7.71
C VAL A 100 12.92 -2.45 -8.94
N HIS A 101 13.96 -1.91 -9.57
CA HIS A 101 14.57 -2.50 -10.77
C HIS A 101 15.35 -3.77 -10.44
N GLU A 102 15.72 -3.96 -9.18
CA GLU A 102 16.39 -5.16 -8.68
C GLU A 102 15.42 -6.20 -8.09
N PHE A 103 14.13 -5.85 -7.97
CA PHE A 103 13.14 -6.74 -7.40
C PHE A 103 12.69 -7.78 -8.44
N PRO A 104 12.86 -9.10 -8.17
CA PRO A 104 12.48 -10.16 -9.12
C PRO A 104 10.98 -10.11 -9.44
N GLY A 105 10.64 -10.05 -10.71
CA GLY A 105 9.25 -10.04 -11.16
C GLY A 105 8.50 -8.74 -10.92
N HIS A 106 9.22 -7.64 -10.71
CA HIS A 106 8.60 -6.31 -10.54
C HIS A 106 7.68 -5.98 -11.71
N ILE A 107 6.45 -5.58 -11.39
CA ILE A 107 5.48 -5.12 -12.38
C ILE A 107 5.63 -3.61 -12.51
N ALA A 108 6.17 -3.16 -13.65
CA ALA A 108 6.37 -1.75 -13.93
C ALA A 108 5.07 -1.13 -14.46
N CYS A 109 4.17 -0.71 -13.56
CA CYS A 109 3.00 0.07 -13.94
C CYS A 109 3.37 1.52 -14.28
N SER A 110 4.55 1.97 -13.83
CA SER A 110 5.14 3.24 -14.20
C SER A 110 6.67 3.13 -14.12
N SER A 111 7.35 3.73 -15.10
CA SER A 111 8.81 3.78 -15.13
C SER A 111 9.41 4.80 -14.17
N ALA A 112 8.59 5.65 -13.53
CA ALA A 112 9.07 6.70 -12.64
C ALA A 112 9.32 6.22 -11.20
N SER A 113 8.74 5.09 -10.79
CA SER A 113 8.96 4.52 -9.46
C SER A 113 10.36 3.92 -9.34
N ASN A 114 11.07 4.25 -8.27
CA ASN A 114 12.40 3.73 -7.98
C ASN A 114 12.49 2.98 -6.65
N SER A 115 11.65 3.30 -5.67
CA SER A 115 11.53 2.53 -4.43
C SER A 115 10.08 2.37 -4.03
N GLU A 116 9.80 1.34 -3.23
CA GLU A 116 8.43 0.97 -2.88
C GLU A 116 8.36 0.33 -1.51
N ILE A 117 7.26 0.55 -0.80
CA ILE A 117 6.88 -0.21 0.38
C ILE A 117 5.44 -0.69 0.21
N VAL A 118 5.20 -1.95 0.55
CA VAL A 118 3.85 -2.52 0.53
C VAL A 118 3.57 -3.15 1.88
N VAL A 119 2.46 -2.75 2.49
CA VAL A 119 2.04 -3.19 3.83
C VAL A 119 0.70 -3.91 3.72
N PRO A 120 0.60 -5.17 4.16
CA PRO A 120 -0.68 -5.88 4.11
C PRO A 120 -1.65 -5.35 5.17
N VAL A 121 -2.93 -5.29 4.79
CA VAL A 121 -4.05 -5.04 5.69
C VAL A 121 -4.68 -6.38 6.02
N MET A 122 -4.71 -6.71 7.32
CA MET A 122 -5.12 -8.03 7.80
C MET A 122 -6.45 -7.97 8.52
N HIS A 123 -7.36 -8.89 8.21
CA HIS A 123 -8.59 -9.13 8.97
C HIS A 123 -8.70 -10.64 9.23
N ASP A 124 -8.90 -11.01 10.50
CA ASP A 124 -9.07 -12.42 10.90
C ASP A 124 -7.93 -13.33 10.38
N GLY A 125 -6.71 -12.83 10.41
CA GLY A 125 -5.53 -13.57 9.99
C GLY A 125 -5.34 -13.67 8.48
N GLN A 126 -6.16 -12.98 7.69
CA GLN A 126 -6.06 -12.99 6.23
C GLN A 126 -5.82 -11.59 5.67
N VAL A 127 -5.06 -11.52 4.58
CA VAL A 127 -4.84 -10.27 3.86
C VAL A 127 -6.11 -9.92 3.08
N VAL A 128 -6.67 -8.74 3.34
CA VAL A 128 -7.86 -8.22 2.63
C VAL A 128 -7.50 -7.12 1.64
N ALA A 129 -6.37 -6.47 1.84
CA ALA A 129 -5.85 -5.40 0.99
C ALA A 129 -4.36 -5.23 1.24
N VAL A 130 -3.71 -4.46 0.39
CA VAL A 130 -2.34 -3.97 0.63
C VAL A 130 -2.32 -2.45 0.48
N LEU A 131 -1.55 -1.79 1.34
CA LEU A 131 -1.20 -0.38 1.22
C LEU A 131 0.11 -0.31 0.45
N ASP A 132 0.08 0.32 -0.71
CA ASP A 132 1.22 0.44 -1.62
C ASP A 132 1.65 1.91 -1.72
N ILE A 133 2.92 2.17 -1.50
CA ILE A 133 3.50 3.52 -1.61
C ILE A 133 4.76 3.45 -2.47
N ASP A 134 4.80 4.30 -3.48
CA ASP A 134 5.91 4.39 -4.42
C ASP A 134 6.59 5.74 -4.35
N SER A 135 7.90 5.74 -4.50
CA SER A 135 8.73 6.94 -4.55
C SER A 135 9.57 6.97 -5.83
N THR A 136 9.79 8.15 -6.36
CA THR A 136 10.72 8.38 -7.48
C THR A 136 12.19 8.35 -7.03
N ASP A 137 12.44 8.39 -5.73
CA ASP A 137 13.79 8.28 -5.16
C ASP A 137 14.10 6.84 -4.77
N PHE A 138 15.38 6.46 -4.82
CA PHE A 138 15.83 5.18 -4.29
C PHE A 138 15.87 5.23 -2.76
N GLY A 139 15.59 4.09 -2.12
CA GLY A 139 15.78 3.94 -0.70
C GLY A 139 14.95 4.86 0.19
N THR A 140 13.79 5.30 -0.27
CA THR A 140 12.92 6.22 0.48
C THR A 140 12.41 5.61 1.79
N PHE A 141 12.12 4.32 1.79
CA PHE A 141 11.40 3.65 2.88
C PHE A 141 12.34 2.82 3.76
N ASP A 142 12.12 2.88 5.08
CA ASP A 142 12.92 2.18 6.09
C ASP A 142 12.03 1.54 7.16
N GLU A 143 12.64 1.04 8.23
CA GLU A 143 11.93 0.40 9.34
C GLU A 143 10.97 1.36 10.06
N THR A 144 11.23 2.65 10.07
CA THR A 144 10.30 3.65 10.62
C THR A 144 9.00 3.68 9.85
N ASP A 145 9.09 3.70 8.51
CA ASP A 145 7.90 3.62 7.66
C ASP A 145 7.12 2.33 7.92
N LYS A 146 7.82 1.21 7.96
CA LYS A 146 7.22 -0.09 8.24
C LYS A 146 6.43 -0.07 9.55
N GLU A 147 7.06 0.39 10.63
CA GLU A 147 6.43 0.43 11.96
C GLU A 147 5.14 1.25 11.97
N PHE A 148 5.19 2.47 11.47
CA PHE A 148 4.03 3.37 11.50
C PHE A 148 2.95 2.95 10.49
N LEU A 149 3.35 2.54 9.29
CA LEU A 149 2.39 2.09 8.28
C LEU A 149 1.68 0.81 8.68
N GLU A 150 2.35 -0.10 9.40
CA GLU A 150 1.70 -1.28 9.97
C GLU A 150 0.66 -0.89 11.03
N LYS A 151 0.96 0.10 11.87
CA LYS A 151 -0.02 0.63 12.84
C LYS A 151 -1.23 1.22 12.13
N ILE A 152 -1.01 1.98 11.05
CA ILE A 152 -2.09 2.56 10.25
C ILE A 152 -2.93 1.45 9.60
N ALA A 153 -2.28 0.43 9.03
CA ALA A 153 -2.97 -0.69 8.41
C ALA A 153 -3.88 -1.45 9.40
N GLN A 154 -3.47 -1.54 10.67
CA GLN A 154 -4.27 -2.18 11.73
C GLN A 154 -5.55 -1.42 12.05
N LEU A 155 -5.65 -0.15 11.69
CA LEU A 155 -6.86 0.68 11.90
C LEU A 155 -7.93 0.41 10.83
N LEU A 156 -7.56 -0.23 9.74
CA LEU A 156 -8.41 -0.51 8.58
C LEU A 156 -8.95 -1.96 8.62
#